data_3db2f8c5a4a4420c0b4a29d4b85390d0
#
_entry.id   3db2f8c5a4a4420c0b4a29d4b85390d0
#
_cell.length_a   1.000
_cell.length_b   1.000
_cell.length_c   1.000
_cell.angle_alpha   90.00
_cell.angle_beta   90.00
_cell.angle_gamma   90.00
#
_symmetry.space_group_name_H-M   'P 1'
#
loop_
_entity.id
_entity.type
_entity.pdbx_description
1 polymer ?
#
loop_
_entity_poly.entity_id
_entity_poly.type
_entity_poly.pdbx_seq_one_letter_code
_entity_poly.pdbx_strand_id
1 'polypeptide(L)'
;MTFGDDIEYKTLDEICIIRRGNYITKKDVKYGNIPVIIGGQKPAYYCDRFNHNGEAVVISRSGASAGFVSYWNEPIFVTDGFAYEGKEYVCTRYLYFVLKNMQSRLNKMKRGGGIPHIQGKTLEKIKIPVPPTEEQERIVKILDNFTKIIELSERETELRQKQYEYYRDRLLNFKEKQ
;
A
#
# COMPACT_ATOMS: atom_id res chain seq x y z
N MET A 1 1.06 5.00 -26.30
CA MET A 1 1.99 6.09 -25.98
C MET A 1 3.32 5.44 -25.63
N THR A 2 4.29 5.47 -26.52
CA THR A 2 5.67 5.02 -26.29
C THR A 2 6.40 6.14 -25.58
N PHE A 3 6.91 5.88 -24.38
CA PHE A 3 7.81 6.78 -23.68
C PHE A 3 9.11 6.84 -24.49
N GLY A 4 9.68 8.04 -24.67
CA GLY A 4 10.95 8.23 -25.39
C GLY A 4 12.08 7.40 -24.80
N ASP A 5 13.06 7.11 -25.62
CA ASP A 5 14.12 6.12 -25.41
C ASP A 5 15.13 6.44 -24.29
N ASP A 6 14.96 7.53 -23.51
CA ASP A 6 15.95 8.04 -22.55
C ASP A 6 15.44 8.09 -21.08
N ILE A 7 14.70 7.09 -20.61
CA ILE A 7 14.33 7.03 -19.19
C ILE A 7 15.46 6.39 -18.39
N GLU A 8 15.99 7.17 -17.42
CA GLU A 8 17.00 6.68 -16.49
C GLU A 8 16.39 5.69 -15.48
N TYR A 9 17.10 4.58 -15.25
CA TYR A 9 16.74 3.60 -14.23
C TYR A 9 17.68 3.72 -13.03
N LYS A 10 17.12 3.99 -11.85
CA LYS A 10 17.84 4.13 -10.58
C LYS A 10 17.38 3.10 -9.56
N THR A 11 18.27 2.77 -8.63
CA THR A 11 17.95 1.85 -7.52
C THR A 11 17.18 2.58 -6.42
N LEU A 12 16.41 1.85 -5.61
CA LEU A 12 15.60 2.45 -4.54
C LEU A 12 16.46 3.17 -3.48
N ASP A 13 17.67 2.71 -3.20
CA ASP A 13 18.60 3.37 -2.28
C ASP A 13 19.13 4.70 -2.83
N GLU A 14 19.28 4.81 -4.16
CA GLU A 14 19.68 6.09 -4.79
C GLU A 14 18.58 7.15 -4.70
N ILE A 15 17.31 6.77 -4.83
CA ILE A 15 16.20 7.70 -5.03
C ILE A 15 15.25 7.85 -3.85
N CYS A 16 15.37 7.02 -2.81
CA CYS A 16 14.49 7.05 -1.65
C CYS A 16 15.25 7.30 -0.35
N ILE A 17 14.54 7.90 0.60
CA ILE A 17 14.86 7.83 2.02
C ILE A 17 14.19 6.56 2.53
N ILE A 18 14.99 5.64 3.07
CA ILE A 18 14.51 4.33 3.52
C ILE A 18 14.57 4.27 5.04
N ARG A 19 13.43 3.99 5.68
CA ARG A 19 13.35 3.79 7.14
C ARG A 19 12.85 2.38 7.43
N ARG A 20 13.57 1.67 8.27
CA ARG A 20 13.14 0.36 8.78
C ARG A 20 12.14 0.56 9.92
N GLY A 21 11.08 -0.24 9.94
CA GLY A 21 10.12 -0.29 11.03
C GLY A 21 10.73 -0.77 12.35
N ASN A 22 10.12 -0.35 13.45
CA ASN A 22 10.51 -0.69 14.82
C ASN A 22 9.50 -1.65 15.42
N TYR A 23 9.95 -2.81 15.88
CA TYR A 23 9.07 -3.78 16.50
C TYR A 23 8.41 -3.23 17.77
N ILE A 24 7.08 -3.32 17.84
CA ILE A 24 6.29 -3.04 19.04
C ILE A 24 5.20 -4.10 19.19
N THR A 25 4.77 -4.34 20.43
CA THR A 25 3.60 -5.17 20.73
C THR A 25 2.44 -4.31 21.22
N LYS A 26 1.22 -4.86 21.23
CA LYS A 26 0.05 -4.19 21.78
C LYS A 26 0.22 -3.81 23.27
N LYS A 27 1.09 -4.51 24.01
CA LYS A 27 1.37 -4.23 25.42
C LYS A 27 2.24 -2.99 25.63
N ASP A 28 3.01 -2.62 24.59
CA ASP A 28 4.00 -1.54 24.66
C ASP A 28 3.44 -0.18 24.23
N VAL A 29 2.19 -0.14 23.80
CA VAL A 29 1.56 1.06 23.26
C VAL A 29 0.36 1.50 24.08
N LYS A 30 0.21 2.82 24.22
CA LYS A 30 -1.00 3.44 24.74
C LYS A 30 -2.04 3.56 23.64
N TYR A 31 -3.29 3.70 24.01
CA TYR A 31 -4.37 3.96 23.07
C TYR A 31 -4.13 5.29 22.34
N GLY A 32 -4.38 5.32 21.05
CA GLY A 32 -4.21 6.50 20.19
C GLY A 32 -4.82 6.27 18.79
N ASN A 33 -4.60 7.23 17.89
CA ASN A 33 -5.21 7.23 16.56
C ASN A 33 -4.18 6.95 15.44
N ILE A 34 -2.92 6.68 15.78
CA ILE A 34 -1.87 6.42 14.80
C ILE A 34 -1.96 4.96 14.33
N PRO A 35 -2.17 4.69 13.04
CA PRO A 35 -2.27 3.33 12.53
C PRO A 35 -0.92 2.60 12.60
N VAL A 36 -0.96 1.37 13.10
CA VAL A 36 0.20 0.48 13.19
C VAL A 36 0.20 -0.49 12.01
N ILE A 37 1.26 -0.39 11.20
CA ILE A 37 1.43 -1.13 9.96
C ILE A 37 2.37 -2.31 10.21
N ILE A 38 1.82 -3.53 10.11
CA ILE A 38 2.58 -4.78 10.22
C ILE A 38 2.84 -5.38 8.84
N GLY A 39 1.80 -5.42 7.98
CA GLY A 39 1.99 -6.05 6.68
C GLY A 39 0.75 -6.21 5.83
N GLY A 40 -0.38 -5.67 6.24
CA GLY A 40 -1.63 -5.76 5.48
C GLY A 40 -2.01 -4.45 4.78
N GLN A 41 -3.15 -4.47 4.09
CA GLN A 41 -3.79 -3.27 3.51
C GLN A 41 -4.45 -2.39 4.58
N LYS A 42 -4.69 -2.95 5.76
CA LYS A 42 -5.36 -2.26 6.87
C LYS A 42 -4.42 -2.22 8.08
N PRO A 43 -4.53 -1.19 8.92
CA PRO A 43 -3.83 -1.15 10.19
C PRO A 43 -4.15 -2.39 11.03
N ALA A 44 -3.15 -2.92 11.71
CA ALA A 44 -3.35 -4.05 12.62
C ALA A 44 -4.01 -3.61 13.93
N TYR A 45 -3.68 -2.41 14.41
CA TYR A 45 -4.25 -1.70 15.55
C TYR A 45 -3.79 -0.24 15.50
N TYR A 46 -4.12 0.55 16.54
CA TYR A 46 -3.77 1.97 16.64
C TYR A 46 -2.95 2.21 17.90
N CYS A 47 -2.07 3.24 17.87
CA CYS A 47 -1.22 3.62 18.98
C CYS A 47 -1.11 5.14 19.16
N ASP A 48 -0.37 5.57 20.18
CA ASP A 48 -0.18 6.96 20.60
C ASP A 48 1.02 7.68 19.95
N ARG A 49 1.78 6.98 19.09
CA ARG A 49 3.02 7.50 18.51
C ARG A 49 3.24 7.03 17.07
N PHE A 50 4.02 7.79 16.32
CA PHE A 50 4.43 7.44 14.96
C PHE A 50 5.96 7.28 14.85
N ASN A 51 6.43 6.58 13.85
CA ASN A 51 7.83 6.53 13.44
C ASN A 51 8.05 6.99 11.98
N HIS A 52 6.96 7.31 11.29
CA HIS A 52 6.97 7.99 10.00
C HIS A 52 5.81 8.99 9.94
N ASN A 53 6.07 10.17 9.37
CA ASN A 53 5.08 11.22 9.16
C ASN A 53 5.17 11.73 7.72
N GLY A 54 4.03 11.86 7.07
CA GLY A 54 3.91 12.25 5.67
C GLY A 54 3.73 11.05 4.73
N GLU A 55 3.99 11.27 3.44
CA GLU A 55 3.83 10.24 2.42
C GLU A 55 4.87 9.12 2.55
N ALA A 56 4.43 7.89 2.50
CA ALA A 56 5.30 6.72 2.46
C ALA A 56 4.72 5.58 1.63
N VAL A 57 5.60 4.88 0.93
CA VAL A 57 5.35 3.53 0.44
C VAL A 57 5.90 2.53 1.45
N VAL A 58 5.04 1.70 2.00
CA VAL A 58 5.47 0.66 2.95
C VAL A 58 5.50 -0.69 2.26
N ILE A 59 6.65 -1.37 2.34
CA ILE A 59 6.81 -2.76 1.90
C ILE A 59 6.95 -3.64 3.15
N SER A 60 6.02 -4.56 3.31
CA SER A 60 6.01 -5.52 4.41
C SER A 60 7.20 -6.46 4.34
N ARG A 61 7.84 -6.73 5.49
CA ARG A 61 9.06 -7.54 5.54
C ARG A 61 8.79 -9.03 5.66
N SER A 62 7.89 -9.45 6.53
CA SER A 62 7.75 -10.87 6.86
C SER A 62 6.30 -11.37 6.93
N GLY A 63 6.15 -12.69 7.06
CA GLY A 63 4.88 -13.38 7.10
C GLY A 63 4.21 -13.54 5.73
N ALA A 64 2.92 -13.90 5.74
CA ALA A 64 2.14 -14.10 4.52
C ALA A 64 2.12 -12.86 3.62
N SER A 65 2.13 -11.67 4.22
CA SER A 65 2.13 -10.38 3.55
C SER A 65 3.52 -9.87 3.16
N ALA A 66 4.60 -10.63 3.35
CA ALA A 66 5.93 -10.17 2.93
C ALA A 66 5.90 -9.69 1.47
N GLY A 67 6.54 -8.54 1.19
CA GLY A 67 6.54 -7.91 -0.13
C GLY A 67 5.25 -7.19 -0.51
N PHE A 68 4.25 -7.15 0.35
CA PHE A 68 3.04 -6.36 0.10
C PHE A 68 3.37 -4.87 0.12
N VAL A 69 2.89 -4.16 -0.91
CA VAL A 69 3.10 -2.72 -1.12
C VAL A 69 1.83 -1.97 -0.73
N SER A 70 1.95 -1.03 0.21
CA SER A 70 0.90 -0.12 0.62
C SER A 70 1.37 1.33 0.59
N TYR A 71 0.43 2.27 0.45
CA TYR A 71 0.69 3.71 0.45
C TYR A 71 -0.03 4.37 1.61
N TRP A 72 0.65 5.31 2.25
CA TRP A 72 0.17 6.06 3.41
C TRP A 72 0.51 7.54 3.22
N ASN A 73 -0.42 8.40 3.56
CA ASN A 73 -0.26 9.85 3.55
C ASN A 73 -0.79 10.43 4.87
N GLU A 74 -0.32 9.86 5.97
CA GLU A 74 -0.67 10.25 7.33
C GLU A 74 0.43 9.76 8.28
N PRO A 75 0.49 10.25 9.53
CA PRO A 75 1.40 9.68 10.51
C PRO A 75 1.11 8.20 10.74
N ILE A 76 2.12 7.34 10.60
CA ILE A 76 2.01 5.88 10.78
C ILE A 76 3.11 5.35 11.69
N PHE A 77 2.85 4.19 12.28
CA PHE A 77 3.87 3.40 12.96
C PHE A 77 4.14 2.11 12.19
N VAL A 78 5.26 2.04 11.49
CA VAL A 78 5.69 0.83 10.79
C VAL A 78 6.43 -0.08 11.75
N THR A 79 5.98 -1.35 11.88
CA THR A 79 6.64 -2.33 12.76
C THR A 79 7.54 -3.27 11.99
N ASP A 80 6.99 -4.11 11.13
CA ASP A 80 7.71 -5.14 10.39
C ASP A 80 7.68 -4.88 8.88
N GLY A 81 8.36 -3.81 8.48
CA GLY A 81 8.41 -3.36 7.10
C GLY A 81 9.49 -2.31 6.88
N PHE A 82 9.50 -1.77 5.68
CA PHE A 82 10.35 -0.68 5.25
C PHE A 82 9.46 0.42 4.69
N ALA A 83 9.63 1.65 5.19
CA ALA A 83 9.00 2.85 4.64
C ALA A 83 9.97 3.52 3.66
N TYR A 84 9.48 3.81 2.47
CA TYR A 84 10.19 4.49 1.38
C TYR A 84 9.52 5.84 1.13
N GLU A 85 10.31 6.88 1.18
CA GLU A 85 9.93 8.26 0.83
C GLU A 85 10.79 8.70 -0.34
N GLY A 86 10.20 9.20 -1.41
CA GLY A 86 10.94 9.71 -2.57
C GLY A 86 11.79 10.93 -2.18
N LYS A 87 13.03 11.00 -2.69
CA LYS A 87 13.84 12.22 -2.61
C LYS A 87 13.24 13.32 -3.50
N GLU A 88 13.72 14.55 -3.41
CA GLU A 88 13.14 15.77 -4.01
C GLU A 88 12.63 15.62 -5.47
N TYR A 89 13.30 14.81 -6.29
CA TYR A 89 12.95 14.59 -7.70
C TYR A 89 12.11 13.34 -7.95
N VAL A 90 11.65 12.67 -6.89
CA VAL A 90 10.84 11.44 -6.98
C VAL A 90 9.54 11.59 -6.19
N CYS A 91 8.43 11.64 -6.90
CA CYS A 91 7.12 11.65 -6.28
C CYS A 91 6.85 10.31 -5.55
N THR A 92 6.60 10.35 -4.24
CA THR A 92 6.33 9.15 -3.44
C THR A 92 5.09 8.41 -3.93
N ARG A 93 4.09 9.12 -4.42
CA ARG A 93 2.89 8.51 -5.00
C ARG A 93 3.18 7.79 -6.32
N TYR A 94 4.05 8.35 -7.17
CA TYR A 94 4.56 7.67 -8.37
C TYR A 94 5.30 6.38 -8.00
N LEU A 95 6.21 6.46 -7.02
CA LEU A 95 6.94 5.31 -6.49
C LEU A 95 5.99 4.19 -6.05
N TYR A 96 4.88 4.55 -5.38
CA TYR A 96 3.86 3.57 -5.02
C TYR A 96 3.31 2.82 -6.24
N PHE A 97 2.91 3.52 -7.29
CA PHE A 97 2.35 2.86 -8.48
C PHE A 97 3.36 1.94 -9.17
N VAL A 98 4.62 2.38 -9.28
CA VAL A 98 5.69 1.54 -9.85
C VAL A 98 5.89 0.28 -9.02
N LEU A 99 6.05 0.40 -7.70
CA LEU A 99 6.24 -0.74 -6.81
C LEU A 99 5.01 -1.64 -6.73
N LYS A 100 3.82 -1.07 -6.79
CA LYS A 100 2.56 -1.83 -6.84
C LYS A 100 2.45 -2.66 -8.12
N ASN A 101 2.84 -2.08 -9.26
CA ASN A 101 2.93 -2.83 -10.53
C ASN A 101 3.94 -3.99 -10.45
N MET A 102 4.97 -3.86 -9.61
CA MET A 102 5.95 -4.92 -9.35
C MET A 102 5.52 -5.93 -8.27
N GLN A 103 4.28 -5.89 -7.76
CA GLN A 103 3.82 -6.72 -6.64
C GLN A 103 4.08 -8.22 -6.83
N SER A 104 3.84 -8.76 -8.02
CA SER A 104 4.12 -10.16 -8.33
C SER A 104 5.61 -10.51 -8.25
N ARG A 105 6.48 -9.60 -8.70
CA ARG A 105 7.94 -9.75 -8.59
C ARG A 105 8.38 -9.70 -7.14
N LEU A 106 7.90 -8.75 -6.35
CA LEU A 106 8.20 -8.63 -4.92
C LEU A 106 7.76 -9.88 -4.15
N ASN A 107 6.60 -10.43 -4.48
CA ASN A 107 6.11 -11.67 -3.88
C ASN A 107 7.04 -12.87 -4.15
N LYS A 108 7.66 -12.94 -5.33
CA LYS A 108 8.63 -14.00 -5.68
C LYS A 108 10.00 -13.82 -5.01
N MET A 109 10.30 -12.66 -4.44
CA MET A 109 11.57 -12.39 -3.74
C MET A 109 11.57 -12.89 -2.29
N LYS A 110 10.45 -13.42 -1.80
CA LYS A 110 10.33 -14.02 -0.47
C LYS A 110 11.26 -15.22 -0.33
N ARG A 111 11.91 -15.32 0.83
CA ARG A 111 12.79 -16.43 1.21
C ARG A 111 12.42 -16.95 2.59
N GLY A 112 12.70 -18.21 2.87
CA GLY A 112 12.46 -18.89 4.15
C GLY A 112 11.29 -19.89 4.07
N GLY A 113 11.49 -21.07 4.66
CA GLY A 113 10.52 -22.19 4.59
C GLY A 113 9.40 -22.11 5.64
N GLY A 114 9.61 -21.42 6.77
CA GLY A 114 8.60 -21.28 7.84
C GLY A 114 7.89 -19.93 7.77
N ILE A 115 8.60 -18.86 8.09
CA ILE A 115 8.09 -17.49 7.97
C ILE A 115 8.78 -16.82 6.79
N PRO A 116 8.09 -16.63 5.65
CA PRO A 116 8.67 -15.95 4.49
C PRO A 116 9.07 -14.53 4.84
N HIS A 117 10.22 -14.06 4.34
CA HIS A 117 10.66 -12.68 4.53
C HIS A 117 11.39 -12.13 3.31
N ILE A 118 11.41 -10.81 3.17
CA ILE A 118 12.19 -10.09 2.18
C ILE A 118 13.32 -9.33 2.87
N GLN A 119 14.52 -9.42 2.30
CA GLN A 119 15.69 -8.71 2.80
C GLN A 119 15.69 -7.28 2.27
N GLY A 120 15.90 -6.28 3.16
CA GLY A 120 15.97 -4.86 2.80
C GLY A 120 17.03 -4.60 1.71
N LYS A 121 18.23 -5.15 1.87
CA LYS A 121 19.31 -5.03 0.87
C LYS A 121 18.93 -5.52 -0.54
N THR A 122 18.00 -6.46 -0.66
CA THR A 122 17.51 -6.92 -1.95
C THR A 122 16.50 -5.94 -2.54
N LEU A 123 15.68 -5.31 -1.69
CA LEU A 123 14.74 -4.26 -2.09
C LEU A 123 15.48 -2.99 -2.53
N GLU A 124 16.50 -2.58 -1.80
CA GLU A 124 17.34 -1.40 -2.08
C GLU A 124 17.91 -1.41 -3.51
N LYS A 125 18.27 -2.58 -4.02
CA LYS A 125 18.84 -2.79 -5.37
C LYS A 125 17.81 -2.87 -6.51
N ILE A 126 16.53 -2.74 -6.22
CA ILE A 126 15.51 -2.75 -7.26
C ILE A 126 15.64 -1.46 -8.08
N LYS A 127 15.80 -1.64 -9.38
CA LYS A 127 15.82 -0.53 -10.34
C LYS A 127 14.41 -0.22 -10.81
N ILE A 128 14.06 1.05 -10.79
CA ILE A 128 12.81 1.59 -11.31
C ILE A 128 13.07 2.74 -12.28
N PRO A 129 12.18 2.96 -13.26
CA PRO A 129 12.27 4.11 -14.16
C PRO A 129 12.03 5.41 -13.39
N VAL A 130 12.82 6.45 -13.69
CA VAL A 130 12.69 7.78 -13.09
C VAL A 130 12.53 8.81 -14.21
N PRO A 131 11.33 8.98 -14.75
CA PRO A 131 11.06 10.03 -15.71
C PRO A 131 11.10 11.42 -15.05
N PRO A 132 11.11 12.52 -15.83
CA PRO A 132 11.01 13.87 -15.31
C PRO A 132 9.80 14.03 -14.38
N THR A 133 9.90 14.91 -13.38
CA THR A 133 8.87 15.09 -12.33
C THR A 133 7.48 15.39 -12.92
N GLU A 134 7.40 16.22 -13.94
CA GLU A 134 6.15 16.52 -14.64
C GLU A 134 5.46 15.26 -15.19
N GLU A 135 6.24 14.32 -15.71
CA GLU A 135 5.71 13.06 -16.23
C GLU A 135 5.30 12.12 -15.08
N GLN A 136 6.04 12.11 -13.97
CA GLN A 136 5.62 11.37 -12.77
C GLN A 136 4.26 11.88 -12.27
N GLU A 137 4.08 13.19 -12.16
CA GLU A 137 2.82 13.82 -11.73
C GLU A 137 1.66 13.53 -12.70
N ARG A 138 1.93 13.56 -14.01
CA ARG A 138 0.94 13.20 -15.04
C ARG A 138 0.47 11.76 -14.88
N ILE A 139 1.40 10.82 -14.67
CA ILE A 139 1.10 9.40 -14.42
C ILE A 139 0.27 9.24 -13.15
N VAL A 140 0.69 9.88 -12.07
CA VAL A 140 -0.02 9.86 -10.78
C VAL A 140 -1.46 10.33 -10.95
N LYS A 141 -1.68 11.48 -11.58
CA LYS A 141 -3.02 12.04 -11.81
C LYS A 141 -3.94 11.07 -12.58
N ILE A 142 -3.42 10.41 -13.60
CA ILE A 142 -4.18 9.43 -14.37
C ILE A 142 -4.54 8.22 -13.50
N LEU A 143 -3.56 7.63 -12.81
CA LEU A 143 -3.75 6.41 -12.04
C LEU A 143 -4.59 6.65 -10.77
N ASP A 144 -4.48 7.81 -10.13
CA ASP A 144 -5.33 8.20 -9.00
C ASP A 144 -6.80 8.36 -9.45
N ASN A 145 -7.05 8.93 -10.63
CA ASN A 145 -8.40 9.02 -11.17
C ASN A 145 -9.01 7.62 -11.40
N PHE A 146 -8.26 6.69 -11.97
CA PHE A 146 -8.73 5.31 -12.14
C PHE A 146 -8.95 4.61 -10.79
N THR A 147 -8.05 4.79 -9.84
CA THR A 147 -8.21 4.24 -8.48
C THR A 147 -9.50 4.73 -7.84
N LYS A 148 -9.78 6.03 -7.93
CA LYS A 148 -11.02 6.62 -7.42
C LYS A 148 -12.27 6.06 -8.10
N ILE A 149 -12.24 5.86 -9.42
CA ILE A 149 -13.36 5.27 -10.16
C ILE A 149 -13.62 3.84 -9.69
N ILE A 150 -12.55 3.04 -9.50
CA ILE A 150 -12.65 1.67 -8.98
C ILE A 150 -13.30 1.66 -7.59
N GLU A 151 -12.81 2.48 -6.65
CA GLU A 151 -13.35 2.59 -5.30
C GLU A 151 -14.85 2.99 -5.29
N LEU A 152 -15.23 3.95 -6.14
CA LEU A 152 -16.62 4.36 -6.27
C LEU A 152 -17.51 3.24 -6.84
N SER A 153 -17.02 2.49 -7.83
CA SER A 153 -17.73 1.36 -8.43
C SER A 153 -17.91 0.21 -7.43
N GLU A 154 -16.88 -0.11 -6.64
CA GLU A 154 -16.96 -1.12 -5.57
C GLU A 154 -18.01 -0.71 -4.52
N ARG A 155 -17.99 0.55 -4.10
CA ARG A 155 -18.98 1.09 -3.15
C ARG A 155 -20.40 1.04 -3.71
N GLU A 156 -20.59 1.40 -4.98
CA GLU A 156 -21.89 1.30 -5.63
C GLU A 156 -22.38 -0.15 -5.63
N THR A 157 -21.52 -1.10 -6.00
CA THR A 157 -21.84 -2.53 -6.01
C THR A 157 -22.28 -3.02 -4.63
N GLU A 158 -21.59 -2.64 -3.56
CA GLU A 158 -21.98 -2.98 -2.18
C GLU A 158 -23.36 -2.41 -1.82
N LEU A 159 -23.65 -1.16 -2.21
CA LEU A 159 -24.93 -0.52 -1.94
C LEU A 159 -26.08 -1.20 -2.72
N ARG A 160 -25.84 -1.58 -3.97
CA ARG A 160 -26.79 -2.32 -4.80
C ARG A 160 -27.08 -3.71 -4.21
N GLN A 161 -26.04 -4.39 -3.72
CA GLN A 161 -26.21 -5.67 -3.05
C GLN A 161 -27.11 -5.56 -1.80
N LYS A 162 -26.89 -4.56 -0.96
CA LYS A 162 -27.75 -4.29 0.21
C LYS A 162 -29.18 -3.96 -0.18
N GLN A 163 -29.36 -3.18 -1.24
CA GLN A 163 -30.67 -2.85 -1.77
C GLN A 163 -31.41 -4.10 -2.28
N TYR A 164 -30.71 -4.97 -3.02
CA TYR A 164 -31.24 -6.24 -3.49
C TYR A 164 -31.69 -7.13 -2.32
N GLU A 165 -30.86 -7.31 -1.30
CA GLU A 165 -31.15 -8.11 -0.11
C GLU A 165 -32.38 -7.59 0.62
N TYR A 166 -32.46 -6.27 0.85
CA TYR A 166 -33.62 -5.63 1.47
C TYR A 166 -34.92 -5.92 0.71
N TYR A 167 -34.95 -5.73 -0.62
CA TYR A 167 -36.17 -5.96 -1.39
C TYR A 167 -36.48 -7.45 -1.53
N ARG A 168 -35.49 -8.32 -1.70
CA ARG A 168 -35.66 -9.76 -1.72
C ARG A 168 -36.37 -10.23 -0.45
N ASP A 169 -35.87 -9.87 0.69
CA ASP A 169 -36.40 -10.32 1.97
C ASP A 169 -37.79 -9.76 2.22
N ARG A 170 -38.06 -8.53 1.78
CA ARG A 170 -39.39 -7.92 1.91
C ARG A 170 -40.43 -8.52 0.96
N LEU A 171 -40.04 -8.86 -0.27
CA LEU A 171 -40.93 -9.36 -1.29
C LEU A 171 -41.21 -10.85 -1.15
N LEU A 172 -40.29 -11.62 -0.58
CA LEU A 172 -40.41 -13.07 -0.46
C LEU A 172 -40.84 -13.55 0.94
N ASN A 173 -40.99 -12.64 1.89
CA ASN A 173 -41.44 -12.98 3.25
C ASN A 173 -42.99 -13.01 3.30
N PHE A 174 -43.57 -14.13 2.85
CA PHE A 174 -45.03 -14.35 2.89
C PHE A 174 -45.44 -14.81 4.28
N LYS A 175 -46.56 -14.25 4.81
CA LYS A 175 -47.19 -14.78 5.99
C LYS A 175 -47.97 -16.06 5.67
N GLU A 176 -47.68 -17.17 6.36
CA GLU A 176 -48.54 -18.34 6.26
C GLU A 176 -49.97 -17.99 6.69
N LYS A 177 -50.96 -18.43 5.89
CA LYS A 177 -52.36 -18.36 6.31
C LYS A 177 -52.58 -19.36 7.44
N GLN A 178 -52.93 -18.86 8.61
CA GLN A 178 -53.47 -19.68 9.71
C GLN A 178 -54.84 -20.26 9.32
#